data_38ad2bd4e539b57652e26e159c6bf21d
#
_entry.id   38ad2bd4e539b57652e26e159c6bf21d
#
_cell.length_a   1.000
_cell.length_b   1.000
_cell.length_c   1.000
_cell.angle_alpha   90.00
_cell.angle_beta   90.00
_cell.angle_gamma   90.00
#
_symmetry.space_group_name_H-M   'P 1'
#
loop_
_entity.id
_entity.type
_entity.pdbx_description
1 polymer ?
#
loop_
_entity_poly.entity_id
_entity_poly.type
_entity_poly.pdbx_seq_one_letter_code
_entity_poly.pdbx_strand_id
1 'polypeptide(L)'
;MAAKRVLIVLGKLKRGGAETLVMNIYRTIDRSVVQFDFVVHTPDRYDYDDEIESLGGKIYRFPQYNVLNHFEYKRCWNRFFAEHPEYRIIHAHMTGSASVFLPIAKKYGLVTIAHSHIA
;
A
#
# COMPACT_ATOMS: atom_id res chain seq x y z
N MET A 1 19.40 -12.43 -6.32
CA MET A 1 19.09 -11.29 -5.46
C MET A 1 17.59 -11.21 -5.24
N ALA A 2 17.21 -10.82 -4.03
CA ALA A 2 15.78 -10.66 -3.72
C ALA A 2 15.20 -9.48 -4.50
N ALA A 3 13.92 -9.57 -4.88
CA ALA A 3 13.22 -8.49 -5.54
C ALA A 3 13.13 -7.28 -4.61
N LYS A 4 13.19 -6.08 -5.22
CA LYS A 4 12.87 -4.85 -4.49
C LYS A 4 11.36 -4.80 -4.27
N ARG A 5 10.94 -4.50 -3.05
CA ARG A 5 9.52 -4.47 -2.71
C ARG A 5 9.03 -3.04 -2.66
N VAL A 6 7.94 -2.78 -3.38
CA VAL A 6 7.25 -1.50 -3.39
C VAL A 6 5.95 -1.66 -2.62
N LEU A 7 5.69 -0.74 -1.71
CA LEU A 7 4.47 -0.77 -0.91
C LEU A 7 3.39 0.05 -1.62
N ILE A 8 2.33 -0.62 -2.03
CA ILE A 8 1.17 0.00 -2.69
C ILE A 8 0.08 0.21 -1.66
N VAL A 9 -0.45 1.42 -1.56
CA VAL A 9 -1.49 1.74 -0.56
C VAL A 9 -2.80 2.02 -1.27
N LEU A 10 -3.82 1.26 -0.91
CA LEU A 10 -5.17 1.33 -1.47
C LEU A 10 -6.21 1.24 -0.36
N GLY A 11 -7.44 1.62 -0.67
CA GLY A 11 -8.55 1.46 0.27
C GLY A 11 -8.99 0.01 0.37
N LYS A 12 -9.46 -0.54 -0.74
CA LYS A 12 -9.94 -1.93 -0.85
C LYS A 12 -9.44 -2.54 -2.14
N LEU A 13 -9.35 -3.87 -2.20
CA LEU A 13 -8.86 -4.57 -3.39
C LEU A 13 -10.02 -5.14 -4.21
N LYS A 14 -11.04 -4.34 -4.44
CA LYS A 14 -12.15 -4.70 -5.31
C LYS A 14 -12.01 -3.97 -6.65
N ARG A 15 -12.78 -4.41 -7.63
CA ARG A 15 -12.67 -3.90 -9.01
C ARG A 15 -13.11 -2.45 -9.10
N GLY A 16 -12.14 -1.55 -9.04
CA GLY A 16 -12.32 -0.11 -9.23
C GLY A 16 -11.24 0.39 -10.18
N GLY A 17 -11.25 1.70 -10.46
CA GLY A 17 -10.31 2.28 -11.42
C GLY A 17 -8.85 2.15 -11.00
N ALA A 18 -8.54 2.58 -9.77
CA ALA A 18 -7.17 2.54 -9.26
C ALA A 18 -6.69 1.12 -9.07
N GLU A 19 -7.50 0.28 -8.48
CA GLU A 19 -7.16 -1.12 -8.19
C GLU A 19 -6.93 -1.90 -9.48
N THR A 20 -7.77 -1.70 -10.49
CA THR A 20 -7.63 -2.38 -11.78
C THR A 20 -6.35 -1.92 -12.48
N LEU A 21 -6.03 -0.63 -12.45
CA LEU A 21 -4.79 -0.12 -13.03
C LEU A 21 -3.57 -0.75 -12.37
N VAL A 22 -3.55 -0.77 -11.03
CA VAL A 22 -2.44 -1.36 -10.28
C VAL A 22 -2.31 -2.85 -10.58
N MET A 23 -3.43 -3.57 -10.65
CA MET A 23 -3.39 -5.01 -10.94
C MET A 23 -2.88 -5.30 -12.35
N ASN A 24 -3.25 -4.47 -13.33
CA ASN A 24 -2.74 -4.63 -14.71
C ASN A 24 -1.22 -4.46 -14.74
N ILE A 25 -0.69 -3.49 -14.01
CA ILE A 25 0.75 -3.29 -13.90
C ILE A 25 1.39 -4.48 -13.18
N TYR A 26 0.82 -4.88 -12.06
CA TYR A 26 1.35 -5.95 -11.23
C TYR A 26 1.46 -7.28 -11.98
N ARG A 27 0.49 -7.59 -12.82
CA ARG A 27 0.49 -8.81 -13.63
C ARG A 27 1.58 -8.84 -14.68
N THR A 28 2.02 -7.68 -15.15
CA THR A 28 2.95 -7.57 -16.27
C THR A 28 4.39 -7.32 -15.87
N ILE A 29 4.66 -6.84 -14.65
CA ILE A 29 6.04 -6.60 -14.21
C ILE A 29 6.78 -7.91 -13.95
N ASP A 30 8.10 -7.85 -14.03
CA ASP A 30 8.95 -8.98 -13.62
C ASP A 30 9.05 -8.99 -12.09
N ARG A 31 8.27 -9.86 -11.47
CA ARG A 31 8.19 -9.94 -10.01
C ARG A 31 9.44 -10.53 -9.36
N SER A 32 10.37 -11.04 -10.14
CA SER A 32 11.68 -11.41 -9.61
C SER A 32 12.59 -10.20 -9.40
N VAL A 33 12.29 -9.09 -10.06
CA VAL A 33 13.04 -7.84 -9.95
C VAL A 33 12.33 -6.86 -9.04
N VAL A 34 11.03 -6.65 -9.24
CA VAL A 34 10.20 -5.74 -8.44
C VAL A 34 8.94 -6.48 -8.02
N GLN A 35 8.71 -6.54 -6.73
CA GLN A 35 7.51 -7.15 -6.15
C GLN A 35 6.67 -6.09 -5.45
N PHE A 36 5.36 -6.16 -5.58
CA PHE A 36 4.43 -5.29 -4.86
C PHE A 36 3.92 -5.98 -3.61
N ASP A 37 3.85 -5.23 -2.52
CA ASP A 37 3.08 -5.59 -1.34
C ASP A 37 2.04 -4.49 -1.13
N PHE A 38 0.96 -4.79 -0.46
CA PHE A 38 -0.21 -3.92 -0.43
C PHE A 38 -0.64 -3.60 0.99
N VAL A 39 -0.97 -2.34 1.23
CA VAL A 39 -1.69 -1.92 2.44
C VAL A 39 -3.10 -1.56 2.02
N VAL A 40 -4.08 -2.18 2.68
CA VAL A 40 -5.50 -1.90 2.46
C VAL A 40 -6.14 -1.44 3.76
N HIS A 41 -7.24 -0.72 3.65
CA HIS A 41 -7.92 -0.11 4.79
C HIS A 41 -9.25 -0.79 5.08
N THR A 42 -9.22 -2.11 5.08
CA THR A 42 -10.40 -2.93 5.36
C THR A 42 -9.98 -4.27 5.95
N PRO A 43 -10.74 -4.82 6.89
CA PRO A 43 -10.47 -6.19 7.37
C PRO A 43 -10.99 -7.26 6.43
N ASP A 44 -11.78 -6.88 5.41
CA ASP A 44 -12.46 -7.83 4.55
C ASP A 44 -11.60 -8.21 3.36
N ARG A 45 -11.85 -9.41 2.82
CA ARG A 45 -11.25 -9.85 1.56
C ARG A 45 -12.11 -9.39 0.40
N TYR A 46 -11.43 -9.04 -0.71
CA TYR A 46 -12.07 -8.55 -1.93
C TYR A 46 -11.52 -9.26 -3.15
N ASP A 47 -11.97 -8.84 -4.33
CA ASP A 47 -11.77 -9.56 -5.60
C ASP A 47 -10.32 -9.90 -5.92
N TYR A 48 -9.38 -9.03 -5.57
CA TYR A 48 -7.97 -9.20 -5.97
C TYR A 48 -7.08 -9.83 -4.90
N ASP A 49 -7.60 -10.06 -3.69
CA ASP A 49 -6.77 -10.55 -2.58
C ASP A 49 -6.09 -11.88 -2.93
N ASP A 50 -6.85 -12.85 -3.41
CA ASP A 50 -6.31 -14.19 -3.72
C ASP A 50 -5.27 -14.13 -4.83
N GLU A 51 -5.51 -13.33 -5.86
CA GLU A 51 -4.57 -13.19 -6.96
C GLU A 51 -3.25 -12.59 -6.50
N ILE A 52 -3.30 -11.53 -5.68
CA ILE A 52 -2.09 -10.88 -5.15
C ILE A 52 -1.26 -11.88 -4.36
N GLU A 53 -1.91 -12.65 -3.49
CA GLU A 53 -1.21 -13.65 -2.68
C GLU A 53 -0.62 -14.75 -3.55
N SER A 54 -1.33 -15.18 -4.59
CA SER A 54 -0.83 -16.20 -5.52
C SER A 54 0.38 -15.73 -6.31
N LEU A 55 0.52 -14.43 -6.51
CA LEU A 55 1.66 -13.83 -7.23
C LEU A 55 2.82 -13.46 -6.29
N GLY A 56 2.72 -13.77 -5.01
CA GLY A 56 3.77 -13.56 -4.03
C GLY A 56 3.69 -12.25 -3.26
N GLY A 57 2.65 -11.45 -3.50
CA GLY A 57 2.45 -10.20 -2.77
C GLY A 57 1.88 -10.42 -1.38
N LYS A 58 2.24 -9.55 -0.47
CA LYS A 58 1.70 -9.54 0.89
C LYS A 58 0.64 -8.47 1.01
N ILE A 59 -0.37 -8.71 1.83
CA ILE A 59 -1.45 -7.75 2.07
C ILE A 59 -1.46 -7.45 3.56
N TYR A 60 -1.29 -6.17 3.90
CA TYR A 60 -1.35 -5.66 5.26
C TYR A 60 -2.65 -4.91 5.44
N ARG A 61 -3.35 -5.18 6.54
CA ARG A 61 -4.67 -4.59 6.80
C ARG A 61 -4.57 -3.56 7.91
N PHE A 62 -4.92 -2.32 7.55
CA PHE A 62 -4.90 -1.18 8.46
C PHE A 62 -6.34 -0.75 8.75
N PRO A 63 -6.57 -0.08 9.90
CA PRO A 63 -7.87 0.52 10.15
C PRO A 63 -8.15 1.65 9.18
N GLN A 64 -9.41 1.84 8.83
CA GLN A 64 -9.82 2.96 8.02
C GLN A 64 -9.58 4.26 8.79
N TYR A 65 -8.94 5.24 8.13
CA TYR A 65 -8.63 6.50 8.78
C TYR A 65 -9.89 7.33 9.02
N ASN A 66 -9.99 7.91 10.22
CA ASN A 66 -10.96 8.94 10.52
C ASN A 66 -10.35 9.90 11.55
N VAL A 67 -11.04 11.02 11.82
CA VAL A 67 -10.50 12.04 12.75
C VAL A 67 -10.33 11.48 14.15
N LEU A 68 -11.23 10.58 14.55
CA LEU A 68 -11.23 10.03 15.92
C LEU A 68 -10.06 9.08 16.17
N ASN A 69 -9.57 8.39 15.13
CA ASN A 69 -8.45 7.45 15.29
C ASN A 69 -7.12 8.00 14.77
N HIS A 70 -7.01 9.33 14.61
CA HIS A 70 -5.84 9.96 14.01
C HIS A 70 -4.51 9.53 14.64
N PHE A 71 -4.40 9.59 15.96
CA PHE A 71 -3.16 9.25 16.65
C PHE A 71 -2.85 7.77 16.58
N GLU A 72 -3.87 6.93 16.68
CA GLU A 72 -3.70 5.49 16.56
C GLU A 72 -3.30 5.08 15.16
N TYR A 73 -3.88 5.71 14.14
CA TYR A 73 -3.52 5.49 12.75
C TYR A 73 -2.06 5.85 12.49
N LYS A 74 -1.60 7.00 13.01
CA LYS A 74 -0.19 7.39 12.91
C LYS A 74 0.71 6.38 13.62
N ARG A 75 0.29 5.87 14.78
CA ARG A 75 1.05 4.87 15.52
C ARG A 75 1.19 3.57 14.71
N CYS A 76 0.12 3.16 14.03
CA CYS A 76 0.15 1.97 13.16
C CYS A 76 1.21 2.13 12.07
N TRP A 77 1.26 3.28 11.41
CA TRP A 77 2.23 3.54 10.37
C TRP A 77 3.66 3.61 10.89
N ASN A 78 3.87 4.29 12.03
CA ASN A 78 5.19 4.35 12.64
C ASN A 78 5.70 2.96 13.01
N ARG A 79 4.85 2.14 13.61
CA ARG A 79 5.21 0.75 13.95
C ARG A 79 5.52 -0.04 12.69
N PHE A 80 4.69 0.09 11.68
CA PHE A 80 4.87 -0.63 10.41
C PHE A 80 6.24 -0.34 9.79
N PHE A 81 6.59 0.93 9.64
CA PHE A 81 7.88 1.29 9.04
C PHE A 81 9.06 0.87 9.89
N ALA A 82 8.92 0.92 11.22
CA ALA A 82 9.98 0.46 12.12
C ALA A 82 10.21 -1.05 12.00
N GLU A 83 9.14 -1.83 11.81
CA GLU A 83 9.19 -3.28 11.70
C GLU A 83 9.54 -3.76 10.28
N HIS A 84 9.37 -2.90 9.27
CA HIS A 84 9.54 -3.28 7.86
C HIS A 84 10.51 -2.34 7.13
N PRO A 85 11.80 -2.34 7.51
CA PRO A 85 12.79 -1.49 6.84
C PRO A 85 13.09 -1.91 5.40
N GLU A 86 12.59 -3.06 4.97
CA GLU A 86 12.75 -3.54 3.59
C GLU A 86 12.02 -2.66 2.58
N TYR A 87 11.00 -1.91 2.99
CA TYR A 87 10.27 -1.05 2.07
C TYR A 87 10.98 0.29 1.93
N ARG A 88 11.40 0.61 0.69
CA ARG A 88 12.11 1.84 0.36
C ARG A 88 11.26 2.79 -0.48
N ILE A 89 10.17 2.29 -1.06
CA ILE A 89 9.28 3.04 -1.93
C ILE A 89 7.84 2.77 -1.50
N ILE A 90 7.06 3.83 -1.36
CA ILE A 90 5.62 3.74 -1.10
C ILE A 90 4.88 4.49 -2.19
N HIS A 91 3.88 3.85 -2.79
CA HIS A 91 3.05 4.43 -3.84
C HIS A 91 1.59 4.42 -3.37
N ALA A 92 1.09 5.61 -3.07
CA ALA A 92 -0.27 5.78 -2.55
C ALA A 92 -1.24 6.09 -3.68
N HIS A 93 -2.33 5.34 -3.72
CA HIS A 93 -3.42 5.53 -4.68
C HIS A 93 -4.70 6.03 -4.00
N MET A 94 -4.56 6.67 -2.86
CA MET A 94 -5.69 7.27 -2.14
C MET A 94 -5.26 8.64 -1.64
N THR A 95 -6.21 9.57 -1.54
CA THR A 95 -5.88 10.95 -1.20
C THR A 95 -6.16 11.29 0.27
N GLY A 96 -7.21 10.71 0.85
CA GLY A 96 -7.68 11.11 2.18
C GLY A 96 -6.62 10.98 3.28
N SER A 97 -6.14 9.75 3.50
CA SER A 97 -5.17 9.51 4.58
C SER A 97 -3.72 9.65 4.14
N ALA A 98 -3.45 9.85 2.87
CA ALA A 98 -2.08 9.98 2.36
C ALA A 98 -1.36 11.16 2.99
N SER A 99 -2.06 12.25 3.28
CA SER A 99 -1.49 13.40 3.95
C SER A 99 -1.00 13.07 5.37
N VAL A 100 -1.47 11.97 5.95
CA VAL A 100 -1.03 11.51 7.26
C VAL A 100 0.17 10.60 7.14
N PHE A 101 0.12 9.57 6.27
CA PHE A 101 1.17 8.56 6.26
C PHE A 101 2.37 8.87 5.37
N LEU A 102 2.22 9.69 4.32
CA LEU A 102 3.36 10.01 3.45
C LEU A 102 4.45 10.81 4.18
N PRO A 103 4.14 11.81 5.03
CA PRO A 103 5.18 12.46 5.83
C PRO A 103 5.89 11.48 6.77
N ILE A 104 5.18 10.51 7.33
CA ILE A 104 5.78 9.48 8.18
C ILE A 104 6.74 8.62 7.35
N ALA A 105 6.31 8.20 6.16
CA ALA A 105 7.16 7.42 5.27
C ALA A 105 8.46 8.16 4.92
N LYS A 106 8.39 9.45 4.65
CA LYS A 106 9.56 10.28 4.38
C LYS A 106 10.52 10.31 5.58
N LYS A 107 9.97 10.38 6.78
CA LYS A 107 10.77 10.36 8.01
C LYS A 107 11.57 9.07 8.13
N TYR A 108 11.04 7.96 7.65
CA TYR A 108 11.74 6.67 7.64
C TYR A 108 12.59 6.46 6.39
N GLY A 109 12.72 7.46 5.53
CA GLY A 109 13.60 7.43 4.37
C GLY A 109 13.01 6.82 3.11
N LEU A 110 11.70 6.61 3.05
CA LEU A 110 11.07 6.07 1.85
C LEU A 110 10.93 7.13 0.78
N VAL A 111 11.06 6.73 -0.48
CA VAL A 111 10.63 7.52 -1.63
C VAL A 111 9.10 7.44 -1.69
N THR A 112 8.46 8.60 -1.72
CA THR A 112 6.99 8.66 -1.69
C THR A 112 6.45 9.09 -3.04
N ILE A 113 5.44 8.35 -3.51
CA ILE A 113 4.72 8.65 -4.75
C ILE A 113 3.24 8.74 -4.40
N ALA A 114 2.62 9.83 -4.75
CA ALA A 114 1.18 10.01 -4.55
C ALA A 114 0.51 10.10 -5.91
N HIS A 115 -0.49 9.25 -6.13
CA HIS A 115 -1.23 9.21 -7.38
C HIS A 115 -2.69 9.49 -7.08
N SER A 116 -3.19 10.62 -7.56
CA SER A 116 -4.58 11.02 -7.38
C SER A 116 -5.41 10.52 -8.55
N HIS A 117 -6.47 9.79 -8.24
CA HIS A 117 -7.44 9.32 -9.24
C HIS A 117 -8.69 10.19 -9.13
N ILE A 118 -8.83 11.09 -10.07
CA ILE A 118 -10.00 11.96 -10.15
C ILE A 118 -10.97 11.31 -11.13
N ALA A 119 -12.14 11.02 -10.62
CA ALA A 119 -13.20 10.45 -11.45
C ALA A 119 -13.83 11.51 -12.35
#